data_6b20e924aae5497a14acb38d1ff33dbd
#
_entry.id   6b20e924aae5497a14acb38d1ff33dbd
#
_cell.length_a   1.000
_cell.length_b   1.000
_cell.length_c   1.000
_cell.angle_alpha   90.00
_cell.angle_beta   90.00
_cell.angle_gamma   90.00
#
_symmetry.space_group_name_H-M   'P 1'
#
loop_
_entity.id
_entity.type
_entity.pdbx_description
1 polymer ?
#
loop_
_entity_poly.entity_id
_entity_poly.type
_entity_poly.pdbx_seq_one_letter_code
_entity_poly.pdbx_strand_id
1 'polypeptide(L)'
;MKKNIIIDTDPGQDDAVAILLALASHEINVLGLTCVAGNVPLSKTSFNARQICELAGKHEIPIFAGCDRPMGRRLITAEHVHGNTGLDGATLPHPQIELEATHAVDFIIKTLREAPKNSITLCPLGPLTNIGTALQKAPDIIGNIKQIVLMGGAYFEVGNITPAAEFLSLIHISEPTRRK
;
A
#
# COMPACT_ATOMS: atom_id res chain seq x y z
N MET A 1 5.85 -10.66 21.45
CA MET A 1 4.57 -10.24 20.82
C MET A 1 4.83 -9.90 19.35
N LYS A 2 3.95 -10.34 18.46
CA LYS A 2 4.04 -9.95 17.03
C LYS A 2 3.76 -8.46 16.86
N LYS A 3 4.38 -7.85 15.85
CA LYS A 3 4.15 -6.45 15.47
C LYS A 3 2.94 -6.38 14.54
N ASN A 4 1.90 -5.68 14.93
CA ASN A 4 0.73 -5.47 14.09
C ASN A 4 1.04 -4.45 13.01
N ILE A 5 0.79 -4.82 11.74
CA ILE A 5 0.99 -3.94 10.59
C ILE A 5 -0.22 -3.95 9.66
N ILE A 6 -0.43 -2.83 8.98
CA ILE A 6 -1.26 -2.71 7.78
C ILE A 6 -0.30 -2.42 6.62
N ILE A 7 -0.38 -3.19 5.55
CA ILE A 7 0.39 -2.96 4.34
C ILE A 7 -0.50 -2.23 3.34
N ASP A 8 -0.08 -1.03 2.90
CA ASP A 8 -0.75 -0.27 1.86
C ASP A 8 0.09 -0.34 0.58
N THR A 9 -0.48 -0.83 -0.53
CA THR A 9 0.31 -1.36 -1.63
C THR A 9 -0.41 -1.22 -2.98
N ASP A 10 0.37 -1.11 -4.05
CA ASP A 10 -0.07 -1.17 -5.45
C ASP A 10 0.68 -2.28 -6.21
N PRO A 11 0.51 -3.57 -5.84
CA PRO A 11 1.45 -4.64 -6.07
C PRO A 11 2.06 -4.70 -7.46
N GLY A 12 3.37 -4.41 -7.49
CA GLY A 12 4.33 -4.80 -8.51
C GLY A 12 5.15 -6.02 -8.04
N GLN A 13 6.21 -6.36 -8.76
CA GLN A 13 7.05 -7.51 -8.44
C GLN A 13 7.77 -7.36 -7.08
N ASP A 14 8.23 -6.17 -6.76
CA ASP A 14 8.91 -5.81 -5.51
C ASP A 14 7.95 -5.82 -4.32
N ASP A 15 6.74 -5.25 -4.48
CA ASP A 15 5.67 -5.36 -3.48
C ASP A 15 5.33 -6.82 -3.20
N ALA A 16 5.25 -7.67 -4.23
CA ALA A 16 4.95 -9.08 -4.06
C ALA A 16 5.97 -9.77 -3.14
N VAL A 17 7.26 -9.47 -3.32
CA VAL A 17 8.33 -10.01 -2.45
C VAL A 17 8.18 -9.49 -1.02
N ALA A 18 7.90 -8.19 -0.85
CA ALA A 18 7.72 -7.59 0.47
C ALA A 18 6.50 -8.17 1.22
N ILE A 19 5.38 -8.36 0.52
CA ILE A 19 4.17 -8.99 1.07
C ILE A 19 4.44 -10.43 1.47
N LEU A 20 5.04 -11.24 0.60
CA LEU A 20 5.39 -12.63 0.88
C LEU A 20 6.32 -12.74 2.11
N LEU A 21 7.32 -11.86 2.21
CA LEU A 21 8.22 -11.80 3.36
C LEU A 21 7.47 -11.47 4.66
N ALA A 22 6.57 -10.48 4.62
CA ALA A 22 5.76 -10.11 5.78
C ALA A 22 4.84 -11.24 6.23
N LEU A 23 4.19 -11.93 5.27
CA LEU A 23 3.29 -13.05 5.54
C LEU A 23 4.00 -14.30 6.06
N ALA A 24 5.26 -14.49 5.69
CA ALA A 24 6.10 -15.61 6.17
C ALA A 24 6.71 -15.33 7.55
N SER A 25 6.77 -14.07 7.99
CA SER A 25 7.43 -13.68 9.23
C SER A 25 6.68 -14.13 10.49
N HIS A 26 7.39 -14.75 11.42
CA HIS A 26 6.85 -15.08 12.75
C HIS A 26 6.73 -13.89 13.69
N GLU A 27 7.39 -12.77 13.38
CA GLU A 27 7.40 -11.55 14.18
C GLU A 27 6.31 -10.54 13.79
N ILE A 28 5.71 -10.73 12.61
CA ILE A 28 4.73 -9.82 12.03
C ILE A 28 3.33 -10.42 12.09
N ASN A 29 2.35 -9.57 12.36
CA ASN A 29 0.93 -9.87 12.23
C ASN A 29 0.33 -8.87 11.24
N VAL A 30 0.05 -9.33 10.02
CA VAL A 30 -0.58 -8.52 8.98
C VAL A 30 -2.07 -8.46 9.26
N LEU A 31 -2.57 -7.28 9.61
CA LEU A 31 -3.99 -7.04 9.91
C LEU A 31 -4.86 -6.96 8.66
N GLY A 32 -4.26 -6.60 7.54
CA GLY A 32 -4.90 -6.52 6.23
C GLY A 32 -3.99 -5.84 5.20
N LEU A 33 -4.34 -6.05 3.94
CA LEU A 33 -3.75 -5.36 2.80
C LEU A 33 -4.73 -4.30 2.31
N THR A 34 -4.26 -3.07 2.13
CA THR A 34 -5.03 -1.99 1.53
C THR A 34 -4.44 -1.67 0.15
N CYS A 35 -5.24 -1.80 -0.89
CA CYS A 35 -4.80 -1.59 -2.26
C CYS A 35 -5.07 -0.16 -2.72
N VAL A 36 -4.16 0.39 -3.49
CA VAL A 36 -4.25 1.72 -4.09
C VAL A 36 -3.88 1.63 -5.57
N ALA A 37 -4.38 2.54 -6.39
CA ALA A 37 -3.90 2.66 -7.76
C ALA A 37 -2.52 3.33 -7.78
N GLY A 38 -1.60 2.79 -8.56
CA GLY A 38 -0.23 3.30 -8.69
C GLY A 38 0.46 2.66 -9.87
N ASN A 39 1.21 1.60 -9.68
CA ASN A 39 1.90 0.86 -10.75
C ASN A 39 0.96 0.49 -11.90
N VAL A 40 -0.25 0.06 -11.55
CA VAL A 40 -1.36 -0.22 -12.47
C VAL A 40 -2.68 0.27 -11.84
N PRO A 41 -3.81 0.30 -12.60
CA PRO A 41 -5.11 0.67 -12.05
C PRO A 41 -5.53 -0.19 -10.85
N LEU A 42 -6.36 0.36 -9.95
CA LEU A 42 -6.81 -0.29 -8.70
C LEU A 42 -7.38 -1.69 -8.91
N SER A 43 -8.12 -1.93 -10.01
CA SER A 43 -8.66 -3.25 -10.33
C SER A 43 -7.59 -4.31 -10.51
N LYS A 44 -6.41 -3.93 -11.04
CA LYS A 44 -5.27 -4.82 -11.20
C LYS A 44 -4.46 -4.93 -9.91
N THR A 45 -4.24 -3.84 -9.18
CA THR A 45 -3.48 -3.89 -7.91
C THR A 45 -4.20 -4.75 -6.88
N SER A 46 -5.51 -4.62 -6.75
CA SER A 46 -6.31 -5.46 -5.85
C SER A 46 -6.40 -6.92 -6.33
N PHE A 47 -6.42 -7.16 -7.64
CA PHE A 47 -6.33 -8.51 -8.20
C PHE A 47 -4.99 -9.16 -7.85
N ASN A 48 -3.88 -8.43 -8.04
CA ASN A 48 -2.52 -8.89 -7.74
C ASN A 48 -2.34 -9.21 -6.24
N ALA A 49 -2.85 -8.36 -5.35
CA ALA A 49 -2.79 -8.59 -3.90
C ALA A 49 -3.47 -9.92 -3.50
N ARG A 50 -4.60 -10.24 -4.11
CA ARG A 50 -5.33 -11.50 -3.90
C ARG A 50 -4.50 -12.69 -4.37
N GLN A 51 -3.91 -12.61 -5.57
CA GLN A 51 -3.04 -13.67 -6.10
C GLN A 51 -1.83 -13.91 -5.19
N ILE A 52 -1.20 -12.85 -4.66
CA ILE A 52 -0.04 -12.96 -3.77
C ILE A 52 -0.42 -13.63 -2.44
N CYS A 53 -1.56 -13.26 -1.85
CA CYS A 53 -2.04 -13.90 -0.62
C CYS A 53 -2.35 -15.37 -0.83
N GLU A 54 -2.97 -15.74 -1.96
CA GLU A 54 -3.21 -17.15 -2.29
C GLU A 54 -1.92 -17.94 -2.52
N LEU A 55 -0.96 -17.34 -3.24
CA LEU A 55 0.36 -17.93 -3.44
C LEU A 55 1.07 -18.22 -2.10
N ALA A 56 0.87 -17.33 -1.12
CA ALA A 56 1.38 -17.50 0.25
C ALA A 56 0.58 -18.51 1.08
N GLY A 57 -0.54 -19.04 0.59
CA GLY A 57 -1.47 -19.86 1.36
C GLY A 57 -2.14 -19.11 2.52
N LYS A 58 -2.32 -17.79 2.40
CA LYS A 58 -2.83 -16.88 3.42
C LYS A 58 -4.22 -16.34 3.06
N HIS A 59 -5.18 -17.26 2.97
CA HIS A 59 -6.56 -16.95 2.59
C HIS A 59 -7.32 -16.15 3.64
N GLU A 60 -6.83 -16.12 4.88
CA GLU A 60 -7.42 -15.41 6.01
C GLU A 60 -7.09 -13.92 6.06
N ILE A 61 -6.14 -13.44 5.26
CA ILE A 61 -5.76 -12.02 5.26
C ILE A 61 -6.80 -11.21 4.49
N PRO A 62 -7.46 -10.25 5.14
CA PRO A 62 -8.45 -9.41 4.48
C PRO A 62 -7.77 -8.41 3.53
N ILE A 63 -8.37 -8.22 2.36
CA ILE A 63 -7.86 -7.34 1.29
C ILE A 63 -8.92 -6.32 0.92
N PHE A 64 -8.54 -5.04 0.97
CA PHE A 64 -9.45 -3.91 0.80
C PHE A 64 -9.06 -3.09 -0.43
N ALA A 65 -10.02 -2.84 -1.32
CA ALA A 65 -9.84 -1.87 -2.39
C ALA A 65 -9.95 -0.44 -1.83
N GLY A 66 -9.05 0.44 -2.25
CA GLY A 66 -8.94 1.81 -1.78
C GLY A 66 -9.12 2.85 -2.88
N CYS A 67 -8.24 3.85 -2.90
CA CYS A 67 -8.32 4.95 -3.84
C CYS A 67 -7.87 4.53 -5.25
N ASP A 68 -8.72 4.84 -6.24
CA ASP A 68 -8.47 4.55 -7.66
C ASP A 68 -7.67 5.64 -8.39
N ARG A 69 -7.35 6.74 -7.70
CA ARG A 69 -6.63 7.91 -8.25
C ARG A 69 -5.98 8.73 -7.14
N PRO A 70 -4.94 9.51 -7.48
CA PRO A 70 -4.30 10.46 -6.57
C PRO A 70 -5.27 11.55 -6.07
N MET A 71 -4.97 12.13 -4.90
CA MET A 71 -5.79 13.20 -4.31
C MET A 71 -5.76 14.50 -5.14
N GLY A 72 -4.63 14.85 -5.74
CA GLY A 72 -4.44 16.15 -6.39
C GLY A 72 -4.02 16.12 -7.85
N ARG A 73 -3.77 14.93 -8.44
CA ARG A 73 -3.24 14.80 -9.80
C ARG A 73 -4.02 13.74 -10.60
N ARG A 74 -3.73 13.63 -11.89
CA ARG A 74 -4.18 12.50 -12.69
C ARG A 74 -3.33 11.27 -12.34
N LEU A 75 -3.94 10.11 -12.38
CA LEU A 75 -3.22 8.84 -12.26
C LEU A 75 -2.21 8.69 -13.39
N ILE A 76 -0.98 8.39 -13.04
CA ILE A 76 0.08 7.98 -13.96
C ILE A 76 0.51 6.60 -13.50
N THR A 77 0.48 5.65 -14.39
CA THR A 77 0.80 4.25 -14.12
C THR A 77 2.18 3.88 -14.64
N ALA A 78 2.72 2.76 -14.16
CA ALA A 78 4.07 2.28 -14.47
C ALA A 78 4.07 0.96 -15.26
N GLU A 79 3.11 0.77 -16.17
CA GLU A 79 3.05 -0.44 -17.00
C GLU A 79 4.34 -0.65 -17.82
N HIS A 80 5.06 0.43 -18.13
CA HIS A 80 6.35 0.35 -18.82
C HIS A 80 7.47 -0.27 -17.96
N VAL A 81 7.28 -0.37 -16.64
CA VAL A 81 8.23 -1.00 -15.69
C VAL A 81 7.72 -2.37 -15.24
N HIS A 82 6.47 -2.44 -14.79
CA HIS A 82 5.88 -3.63 -14.15
C HIS A 82 5.05 -4.49 -15.11
N GLY A 83 4.93 -4.07 -16.39
CA GLY A 83 4.09 -4.72 -17.38
C GLY A 83 2.62 -4.38 -17.25
N ASN A 84 1.82 -4.90 -18.20
CA ASN A 84 0.40 -4.58 -18.29
C ASN A 84 -0.42 -5.08 -17.08
N THR A 85 0.03 -6.14 -16.44
CA THR A 85 -0.65 -6.72 -15.25
C THR A 85 -0.12 -6.16 -13.94
N GLY A 86 1.09 -5.57 -13.93
CA GLY A 86 1.83 -5.21 -12.72
C GLY A 86 2.70 -6.35 -12.19
N LEU A 87 2.44 -7.59 -12.58
CA LEU A 87 3.19 -8.81 -12.21
C LEU A 87 3.64 -9.59 -13.45
N ASP A 88 3.95 -8.89 -14.55
CA ASP A 88 4.39 -9.54 -15.77
C ASP A 88 5.66 -10.38 -15.52
N GLY A 89 5.70 -11.55 -16.18
CA GLY A 89 6.76 -12.55 -15.98
C GLY A 89 6.36 -13.72 -15.07
N ALA A 90 5.26 -13.61 -14.32
CA ALA A 90 4.68 -14.72 -13.57
C ALA A 90 3.28 -15.05 -14.08
N THR A 91 2.99 -16.34 -14.23
CA THR A 91 1.63 -16.82 -14.52
C THR A 91 1.05 -17.35 -13.22
N LEU A 92 0.20 -16.55 -12.58
CA LEU A 92 -0.50 -16.93 -11.37
C LEU A 92 -1.95 -17.32 -11.67
N PRO A 93 -2.55 -18.25 -10.92
CA PRO A 93 -3.94 -18.62 -11.12
C PRO A 93 -4.89 -17.46 -10.80
N HIS A 94 -6.13 -17.54 -11.29
CA HIS A 94 -7.16 -16.57 -10.95
C HIS A 94 -7.49 -16.69 -9.45
N PRO A 95 -7.47 -15.59 -8.69
CA PRO A 95 -7.68 -15.67 -7.25
C PRO A 95 -9.13 -16.00 -6.88
N GLN A 96 -9.28 -16.80 -5.83
CA GLN A 96 -10.57 -17.16 -5.22
C GLN A 96 -10.91 -16.30 -4.00
N ILE A 97 -9.88 -15.69 -3.36
CA ILE A 97 -10.09 -14.74 -2.25
C ILE A 97 -10.94 -13.57 -2.78
N GLU A 98 -12.00 -13.21 -2.08
CA GLU A 98 -12.80 -12.05 -2.40
C GLU A 98 -12.24 -10.79 -1.73
N LEU A 99 -12.53 -9.63 -2.32
CA LEU A 99 -12.24 -8.34 -1.67
C LEU A 99 -13.27 -8.09 -0.57
N GLU A 100 -12.81 -7.47 0.51
CA GLU A 100 -13.71 -6.97 1.53
C GLU A 100 -14.60 -5.83 0.96
N ALA A 101 -15.86 -5.79 1.37
CA ALA A 101 -16.80 -4.77 0.92
C ALA A 101 -16.46 -3.36 1.46
N THR A 102 -15.71 -3.29 2.56
CA THR A 102 -15.28 -2.04 3.19
C THR A 102 -14.17 -1.38 2.38
N HIS A 103 -14.27 -0.07 2.16
CA HIS A 103 -13.20 0.68 1.51
C HIS A 103 -11.93 0.74 2.39
N ALA A 104 -10.75 0.63 1.77
CA ALA A 104 -9.45 0.61 2.47
C ALA A 104 -9.26 1.76 3.46
N VAL A 105 -9.67 2.96 3.09
CA VAL A 105 -9.59 4.15 3.97
C VAL A 105 -10.41 3.95 5.25
N ASP A 106 -11.62 3.40 5.13
CA ASP A 106 -12.50 3.19 6.28
C ASP A 106 -12.00 2.04 7.17
N PHE A 107 -11.40 1.01 6.56
CA PHE A 107 -10.70 -0.05 7.28
C PHE A 107 -9.52 0.50 8.09
N ILE A 108 -8.65 1.34 7.50
CA ILE A 108 -7.53 1.97 8.20
C ILE A 108 -8.04 2.78 9.39
N ILE A 109 -9.04 3.63 9.18
CA ILE A 109 -9.61 4.49 10.23
C ILE A 109 -10.18 3.64 11.36
N LYS A 110 -11.01 2.66 11.03
CA LYS A 110 -11.65 1.77 12.01
C LYS A 110 -10.61 1.01 12.83
N THR A 111 -9.67 0.37 12.15
CA THR A 111 -8.65 -0.46 12.78
C THR A 111 -7.77 0.35 13.74
N LEU A 112 -7.38 1.56 13.36
CA LEU A 112 -6.60 2.44 14.23
C LEU A 112 -7.39 2.96 15.43
N ARG A 113 -8.69 3.21 15.28
CA ARG A 113 -9.55 3.66 16.41
C ARG A 113 -9.82 2.56 17.42
N GLU A 114 -9.99 1.32 16.94
CA GLU A 114 -10.31 0.17 17.80
C GLU A 114 -9.07 -0.41 18.50
N ALA A 115 -7.88 -0.16 17.96
CA ALA A 115 -6.63 -0.69 18.48
C ALA A 115 -6.11 0.14 19.68
N PRO A 116 -5.32 -0.47 20.56
CA PRO A 116 -4.57 0.27 21.56
C PRO A 116 -3.68 1.34 20.92
N LYS A 117 -3.51 2.47 21.60
CA LYS A 117 -2.62 3.55 21.12
C LYS A 117 -1.21 3.03 20.86
N ASN A 118 -0.60 3.53 19.81
CA ASN A 118 0.78 3.18 19.44
C ASN A 118 1.03 1.68 19.24
N SER A 119 0.04 0.92 18.75
CA SER A 119 0.15 -0.53 18.58
C SER A 119 0.27 -1.00 17.11
N ILE A 120 -0.12 -0.15 16.15
CA ILE A 120 -0.14 -0.50 14.72
C ILE A 120 0.91 0.31 13.96
N THR A 121 1.67 -0.37 13.12
CA THR A 121 2.57 0.23 12.13
C THR A 121 1.87 0.24 10.77
N LEU A 122 1.88 1.38 10.10
CA LEU A 122 1.48 1.48 8.70
C LEU A 122 2.71 1.28 7.82
N CYS A 123 2.61 0.38 6.84
CA CYS A 123 3.67 0.05 5.90
C CYS A 123 3.22 0.38 4.46
N PRO A 124 3.26 1.67 4.06
CA PRO A 124 2.98 2.02 2.67
C PRO A 124 4.16 1.64 1.78
N LEU A 125 3.91 0.71 0.87
CA LEU A 125 4.79 0.31 -0.23
C LEU A 125 4.46 1.10 -1.49
N GLY A 126 3.17 1.41 -1.67
CA GLY A 126 2.64 2.18 -2.76
C GLY A 126 2.39 3.65 -2.44
N PRO A 127 1.62 4.33 -3.31
CA PRO A 127 1.25 5.73 -3.13
C PRO A 127 0.49 6.01 -1.84
N LEU A 128 0.81 7.10 -1.15
CA LEU A 128 0.24 7.46 0.15
C LEU A 128 -1.24 7.90 0.13
N THR A 129 -1.97 7.69 -0.97
CA THR A 129 -3.33 8.23 -1.14
C THR A 129 -4.32 7.67 -0.12
N ASN A 130 -4.32 6.38 0.15
CA ASN A 130 -5.20 5.79 1.16
C ASN A 130 -4.91 6.35 2.55
N ILE A 131 -3.65 6.40 2.94
CA ILE A 131 -3.21 6.88 4.26
C ILE A 131 -3.49 8.38 4.38
N GLY A 132 -3.12 9.19 3.38
CA GLY A 132 -3.39 10.62 3.36
C GLY A 132 -4.88 10.93 3.47
N THR A 133 -5.72 10.19 2.73
CA THR A 133 -7.18 10.31 2.80
C THR A 133 -7.71 9.91 4.17
N ALA A 134 -7.19 8.85 4.77
CA ALA A 134 -7.58 8.43 6.12
C ALA A 134 -7.25 9.49 7.17
N LEU A 135 -6.04 10.06 7.13
CA LEU A 135 -5.61 11.11 8.04
C LEU A 135 -6.39 12.41 7.84
N GLN A 136 -6.76 12.74 6.60
CA GLN A 136 -7.58 13.90 6.30
C GLN A 136 -9.04 13.72 6.78
N LYS A 137 -9.61 12.54 6.57
CA LYS A 137 -10.98 12.18 7.02
C LYS A 137 -11.10 12.09 8.54
N ALA A 138 -10.05 11.59 9.20
CA ALA A 138 -10.05 11.27 10.62
C ALA A 138 -8.72 11.67 11.27
N PRO A 139 -8.45 12.96 11.50
CA PRO A 139 -7.20 13.42 12.11
C PRO A 139 -6.94 12.85 13.52
N ASP A 140 -7.99 12.42 14.20
CA ASP A 140 -7.93 11.80 15.52
C ASP A 140 -7.09 10.50 15.56
N ILE A 141 -6.96 9.79 14.43
CA ILE A 141 -6.21 8.54 14.39
C ILE A 141 -4.69 8.71 14.42
N ILE A 142 -4.17 9.92 14.19
CA ILE A 142 -2.73 10.20 14.18
C ILE A 142 -2.07 9.75 15.49
N GLY A 143 -2.70 10.03 16.62
CA GLY A 143 -2.20 9.64 17.94
C GLY A 143 -2.23 8.13 18.24
N ASN A 144 -2.85 7.33 17.36
CA ASN A 144 -2.96 5.87 17.53
C ASN A 144 -1.92 5.12 16.68
N ILE A 145 -1.30 5.78 15.71
CA ILE A 145 -0.27 5.20 14.85
C ILE A 145 1.03 5.06 15.64
N LYS A 146 1.60 3.87 15.66
CA LYS A 146 2.90 3.62 16.29
C LYS A 146 4.04 4.23 15.49
N GLN A 147 4.04 3.97 14.20
CA GLN A 147 5.01 4.48 13.23
C GLN A 147 4.50 4.25 11.81
N ILE A 148 5.07 4.97 10.86
CA ILE A 148 4.90 4.73 9.43
C ILE A 148 6.28 4.33 8.88
N VAL A 149 6.34 3.16 8.24
CA VAL A 149 7.54 2.67 7.55
C VAL A 149 7.22 2.64 6.07
N LEU A 150 7.65 3.66 5.37
CA LEU A 150 7.32 3.84 3.95
C LEU A 150 8.50 3.50 3.03
N MET A 151 8.20 2.99 1.86
CA MET A 151 9.10 2.98 0.72
C MET A 151 8.86 4.26 -0.09
N GLY A 152 9.92 5.03 -0.30
CA GLY A 152 9.82 6.25 -1.09
C GLY A 152 10.86 7.29 -0.70
N GLY A 153 10.88 8.37 -1.47
CA GLY A 153 11.77 9.50 -1.26
C GLY A 153 13.15 9.33 -1.90
N ALA A 154 13.86 10.44 -2.01
CA ALA A 154 15.26 10.49 -2.39
C ALA A 154 15.92 11.60 -1.58
N TYR A 155 16.95 11.29 -0.80
CA TYR A 155 17.59 12.25 0.10
C TYR A 155 19.09 12.40 -0.18
N PHE A 156 19.87 11.34 -0.10
CA PHE A 156 21.31 11.36 -0.37
C PHE A 156 21.65 10.90 -1.79
N GLU A 157 20.81 10.08 -2.39
CA GLU A 157 20.96 9.55 -3.74
C GLU A 157 19.95 10.18 -4.68
N VAL A 158 20.21 10.10 -5.98
CA VAL A 158 19.30 10.61 -7.00
C VAL A 158 18.03 9.78 -7.02
N GLY A 159 16.88 10.44 -7.10
CA GLY A 159 15.59 9.75 -7.28
C GLY A 159 15.49 9.01 -8.62
N ASN A 160 14.58 8.04 -8.68
CA ASN A 160 14.40 7.20 -9.88
C ASN A 160 13.57 7.87 -10.98
N ILE A 161 12.89 8.99 -10.70
CA ILE A 161 12.08 9.74 -11.67
C ILE A 161 12.53 11.19 -11.83
N THR A 162 12.96 11.84 -10.76
CA THR A 162 13.60 13.16 -10.79
C THR A 162 14.80 13.15 -9.85
N PRO A 163 15.73 14.11 -9.95
CA PRO A 163 16.88 14.16 -9.04
C PRO A 163 16.53 14.22 -7.55
N ALA A 164 15.30 14.56 -7.20
CA ALA A 164 14.87 14.73 -5.81
C ALA A 164 13.62 13.91 -5.44
N ALA A 165 13.17 12.99 -6.30
CA ALA A 165 11.94 12.24 -6.03
C ALA A 165 12.00 10.80 -6.54
N GLU A 166 11.43 9.93 -5.74
CA GLU A 166 11.04 8.58 -6.11
C GLU A 166 9.67 8.63 -6.80
N PHE A 167 9.38 7.68 -7.73
CA PHE A 167 8.22 7.69 -8.61
C PHE A 167 6.89 7.76 -7.83
N LEU A 168 6.69 6.88 -6.85
CA LEU A 168 5.45 6.84 -6.08
C LEU A 168 5.25 8.10 -5.23
N SER A 169 6.34 8.67 -4.73
CA SER A 169 6.33 9.93 -4.00
C SER A 169 5.94 11.11 -4.89
N LEU A 170 6.39 11.12 -6.15
CA LEU A 170 6.10 12.19 -7.09
C LEU A 170 4.65 12.17 -7.56
N ILE A 171 4.11 11.00 -7.90
CA ILE A 171 2.80 10.90 -8.55
C ILE A 171 1.63 11.11 -7.58
N HIS A 172 1.85 11.03 -6.27
CA HIS A 172 0.74 10.95 -5.31
C HIS A 172 0.64 12.05 -4.25
N ILE A 173 1.43 13.09 -4.15
CA ILE A 173 1.22 14.22 -3.21
C ILE A 173 2.47 14.65 -2.46
N SER A 174 3.40 13.74 -2.24
CA SER A 174 4.56 13.99 -1.38
C SER A 174 5.65 14.84 -2.04
N GLU A 175 5.30 15.74 -2.96
CA GLU A 175 6.25 16.79 -3.30
C GLU A 175 6.52 17.62 -2.05
N PRO A 176 7.79 17.73 -1.62
CA PRO A 176 8.13 18.74 -0.66
C PRO A 176 7.73 20.08 -1.28
N THR A 177 6.72 20.74 -0.71
CA THR A 177 6.44 22.12 -1.04
C THR A 177 7.72 22.88 -0.75
N ARG A 178 8.43 23.28 -1.80
CA ARG A 178 9.52 24.22 -1.69
C ARG A 178 8.93 25.45 -1.00
N ARG A 179 9.18 25.58 0.29
CA ARG A 179 8.96 26.86 0.96
C ARG A 179 9.86 27.87 0.24
N LYS A 180 9.23 28.83 -0.45
CA LYS A 180 9.92 29.99 -0.98
C LYS A 180 10.47 30.81 0.17
#